data_9677bc2d5af59cfb6e2424deb83b0421
#
_entry.id   9677bc2d5af59cfb6e2424deb83b0421
#
_cell.length_a   1.000
_cell.length_b   1.000
_cell.length_c   1.000
_cell.angle_alpha   90.00
_cell.angle_beta   90.00
_cell.angle_gamma   90.00
#
_symmetry.space_group_name_H-M   'P 1'
#
loop_
_entity.id
_entity.type
_entity.pdbx_description
1 polymer ?
#
loop_
_entity_poly.entity_id
_entity_poly.type
_entity_poly.pdbx_seq_one_letter_code
_entity_poly.pdbx_strand_id
1 'polypeptide(L)'
;MSALSAINALSAFLHPAVTREEKEVVISKRFLGEDGKPIPFKIRSLTQEENAAIIKASTRHKKVDGQWQDSIDANELSARTIVEATVFPDFRSAELCEAYGTKDPVQVPGKMLLAGEFGRLIDAVSKLSGFDKSLDEEAKN
;
A
#
# COMPACT_ATOMS: atom_id res chain seq x y z
N MET A 1 -14.49 -35.23 -10.68
CA MET A 1 -13.30 -34.98 -9.83
C MET A 1 -13.25 -36.00 -8.71
N SER A 2 -12.12 -36.63 -8.48
CA SER A 2 -11.98 -37.60 -7.39
C SER A 2 -11.96 -36.86 -6.05
N ALA A 3 -12.26 -37.56 -4.96
CA ALA A 3 -12.19 -36.99 -3.61
C ALA A 3 -10.78 -36.49 -3.27
N LEU A 4 -9.74 -37.17 -3.75
CA LEU A 4 -8.35 -36.75 -3.54
C LEU A 4 -8.05 -35.44 -4.26
N SER A 5 -8.55 -35.26 -5.49
CA SER A 5 -8.37 -33.99 -6.24
C SER A 5 -9.08 -32.82 -5.55
N ALA A 6 -10.27 -33.05 -4.98
CA ALA A 6 -11.01 -32.03 -4.23
C ALA A 6 -10.26 -31.64 -2.95
N ILE A 7 -9.67 -32.60 -2.23
CA ILE A 7 -8.87 -32.34 -1.04
C ILE A 7 -7.62 -31.52 -1.39
N ASN A 8 -6.93 -31.88 -2.50
CA ASN A 8 -5.76 -31.14 -2.95
C ASN A 8 -6.11 -29.71 -3.39
N ALA A 9 -7.25 -29.53 -4.06
CA ALA A 9 -7.74 -28.22 -4.44
C ALA A 9 -8.01 -27.34 -3.21
N LEU A 10 -8.69 -27.89 -2.18
CA LEU A 10 -8.93 -27.17 -0.93
C LEU A 10 -7.62 -26.81 -0.24
N SER A 11 -6.65 -27.71 -0.25
CA SER A 11 -5.34 -27.49 0.37
C SER A 11 -4.65 -26.25 -0.21
N ALA A 12 -4.81 -25.97 -1.50
CA ALA A 12 -4.25 -24.79 -2.13
C ALA A 12 -4.80 -23.48 -1.52
N PHE A 13 -6.06 -23.49 -1.08
CA PHE A 13 -6.68 -22.36 -0.41
C PHE A 13 -6.33 -22.28 1.08
N LEU A 14 -6.13 -23.41 1.72
CA LEU A 14 -5.72 -23.47 3.12
C LEU A 14 -4.27 -23.07 3.30
N HIS A 15 -3.43 -23.35 2.32
CA HIS A 15 -1.98 -23.12 2.34
C HIS A 15 -1.52 -22.44 1.05
N PRO A 16 -1.84 -21.14 0.89
CA PRO A 16 -1.40 -20.41 -0.31
C PRO A 16 0.11 -20.47 -0.47
N ALA A 17 0.58 -20.67 -1.70
CA ALA A 17 2.01 -20.71 -2.00
C ALA A 17 2.69 -19.36 -1.71
N VAL A 18 1.96 -18.25 -1.93
CA VAL A 18 2.44 -16.90 -1.64
C VAL A 18 1.35 -16.22 -0.80
N THR A 19 1.71 -15.83 0.41
CA THR A 19 0.77 -15.15 1.32
C THR A 19 0.84 -13.64 1.22
N ARG A 20 2.02 -13.11 0.82
CA ARG A 20 2.28 -11.68 0.72
C ARG A 20 3.41 -11.47 -0.29
N GLU A 21 3.21 -10.54 -1.22
CA GLU A 21 4.24 -10.18 -2.18
C GLU A 21 5.00 -8.96 -1.70
N GLU A 22 6.31 -8.95 -1.94
CA GLU A 22 7.17 -7.80 -1.68
C GLU A 22 7.93 -7.44 -2.94
N LYS A 23 8.26 -6.16 -3.09
CA LYS A 23 8.98 -5.67 -4.27
C LYS A 23 9.82 -4.45 -3.89
N GLU A 24 10.99 -4.34 -4.49
CA GLU A 24 11.79 -3.13 -4.42
C GLU A 24 11.49 -2.25 -5.64
N VAL A 25 11.25 -0.96 -5.40
CA VAL A 25 10.95 0.00 -6.47
C VAL A 25 11.74 1.28 -6.26
N VAL A 26 12.32 1.79 -7.33
CA VAL A 26 13.00 3.08 -7.30
C VAL A 26 11.96 4.17 -7.57
N ILE A 27 11.65 4.94 -6.54
CA ILE A 27 10.64 5.99 -6.60
C ILE A 27 11.26 7.36 -6.90
N SER A 28 12.50 7.57 -6.44
CA SER A 28 13.15 8.87 -6.49
C SER A 28 14.65 8.73 -6.71
N LYS A 29 15.23 9.72 -7.40
CA LYS A 29 16.68 9.86 -7.53
C LYS A 29 17.27 10.73 -6.42
N ARG A 30 16.46 11.20 -5.47
CA ARG A 30 16.90 12.12 -4.42
C ARG A 30 17.46 11.41 -3.19
N PHE A 31 17.11 10.14 -2.98
CA PHE A 31 17.55 9.37 -1.82
C PHE A 31 18.66 8.42 -2.25
N LEU A 32 19.89 8.88 -2.05
CA LEU A 32 21.07 8.18 -2.55
C LEU A 32 21.79 7.45 -1.42
N GLY A 33 22.29 6.24 -1.73
CA GLY A 33 23.16 5.50 -0.84
C GLY A 33 24.59 6.01 -0.88
N GLU A 34 25.46 5.39 -0.11
CA GLU A 34 26.89 5.73 -0.07
C GLU A 34 27.58 5.53 -1.41
N ASP A 35 27.07 4.62 -2.23
CA ASP A 35 27.57 4.35 -3.59
C ASP A 35 27.08 5.37 -4.63
N GLY A 36 26.28 6.36 -4.22
CA GLY A 36 25.71 7.36 -5.10
C GLY A 36 24.53 6.91 -5.92
N LYS A 37 24.05 5.69 -5.71
CA LYS A 37 22.88 5.14 -6.42
C LYS A 37 21.61 5.34 -5.62
N PRO A 38 20.45 5.50 -6.31
CA PRO A 38 19.16 5.61 -5.61
C PRO A 38 18.87 4.39 -4.76
N ILE A 39 18.42 4.63 -3.53
CA ILE A 39 17.98 3.57 -2.63
C ILE A 39 16.55 3.22 -3.01
N PRO A 40 16.25 1.93 -3.34
CA PRO A 40 14.88 1.54 -3.65
C PRO A 40 14.02 1.52 -2.39
N PHE A 41 12.73 1.79 -2.58
CA PHE A 41 11.73 1.56 -1.54
C PHE A 41 11.33 0.10 -1.61
N LYS A 42 11.15 -0.52 -0.46
CA LYS A 42 10.62 -1.89 -0.38
C LYS A 42 9.16 -1.81 0.02
N ILE A 43 8.29 -2.37 -0.82
CA ILE A 43 6.86 -2.36 -0.62
C ILE A 43 6.33 -3.78 -0.53
N ARG A 44 5.15 -3.94 0.05
CA ARG A 44 4.45 -5.21 0.15
C ARG A 44 3.01 -5.08 -0.32
N SER A 45 2.44 -6.19 -0.76
CA SER A 45 1.02 -6.23 -1.11
C SER A 45 0.16 -6.04 0.14
N LEU A 46 -1.03 -5.47 -0.06
CA LEU A 46 -2.03 -5.30 0.99
C LEU A 46 -3.12 -6.36 0.84
N THR A 47 -3.55 -6.91 1.97
CA THR A 47 -4.70 -7.80 2.01
C THR A 47 -5.99 -6.99 1.95
N GLN A 48 -7.10 -7.66 1.63
CA GLN A 48 -8.42 -7.02 1.68
C GLN A 48 -8.75 -6.49 3.08
N GLU A 49 -8.38 -7.23 4.12
CA GLU A 49 -8.61 -6.81 5.50
C GLU A 49 -7.86 -5.52 5.83
N GLU A 50 -6.59 -5.42 5.42
CA GLU A 50 -5.78 -4.21 5.59
C GLU A 50 -6.36 -3.03 4.81
N ASN A 51 -6.76 -3.28 3.57
CA ASN A 51 -7.37 -2.25 2.72
C ASN A 51 -8.67 -1.72 3.33
N ALA A 52 -9.52 -2.61 3.84
CA ALA A 52 -10.77 -2.21 4.49
C ALA A 52 -10.52 -1.36 5.75
N ALA A 53 -9.51 -1.69 6.54
CA ALA A 53 -9.14 -0.92 7.73
C ALA A 53 -8.64 0.48 7.35
N ILE A 54 -7.86 0.59 6.27
CA ILE A 54 -7.38 1.86 5.74
C ILE A 54 -8.55 2.75 5.28
N ILE A 55 -9.50 2.17 4.55
CA ILE A 55 -10.69 2.89 4.08
C ILE A 55 -11.48 3.41 5.28
N LYS A 56 -11.72 2.56 6.27
CA LYS A 56 -12.45 2.94 7.49
C LYS A 56 -11.77 4.11 8.21
N ALA A 57 -10.45 4.05 8.35
CA ALA A 57 -9.67 5.11 9.01
C ALA A 57 -9.70 6.41 8.23
N SER A 58 -9.90 6.36 6.91
CA SER A 58 -9.92 7.52 6.02
C SER A 58 -11.32 8.08 5.79
N THR A 59 -12.34 7.45 6.37
CA THR A 59 -13.74 7.87 6.22
C THR A 59 -14.08 8.92 7.27
N ARG A 60 -14.72 9.99 6.81
CA ARG A 60 -15.19 11.10 7.65
C ARG A 60 -16.70 11.10 7.71
N HIS A 61 -17.24 11.34 8.89
CA HIS A 61 -18.67 11.51 9.12
C HIS A 61 -18.94 13.00 9.27
N LYS A 62 -19.73 13.55 8.37
CA LYS A 62 -20.08 14.96 8.39
C LYS A 62 -21.60 15.12 8.40
N LYS A 63 -22.09 16.14 9.11
CA LYS A 63 -23.49 16.53 9.09
C LYS A 63 -23.67 17.61 8.02
N VAL A 64 -24.47 17.29 6.99
CA VAL A 64 -24.77 18.20 5.88
C VAL A 64 -26.29 18.34 5.79
N ASP A 65 -26.77 19.58 5.90
CA ASP A 65 -28.20 19.87 5.87
C ASP A 65 -29.04 19.05 6.87
N GLY A 66 -28.45 18.84 8.07
CA GLY A 66 -29.10 18.09 9.14
C GLY A 66 -29.00 16.59 9.03
N GLN A 67 -28.35 16.06 7.98
CA GLN A 67 -28.17 14.63 7.77
C GLN A 67 -26.70 14.22 7.83
N TRP A 68 -26.43 13.05 8.40
CA TRP A 68 -25.09 12.50 8.45
C TRP A 68 -24.71 11.92 7.10
N GLN A 69 -23.53 12.30 6.61
CA GLN A 69 -22.96 11.78 5.37
C GLN A 69 -21.54 11.29 5.62
N ASP A 70 -21.20 10.19 4.97
CA ASP A 70 -19.85 9.66 4.99
C ASP A 70 -19.11 10.06 3.72
N SER A 71 -17.86 10.46 3.88
CA SER A 71 -16.99 10.75 2.74
C SER A 71 -15.58 10.22 3.03
N ILE A 72 -14.89 9.81 1.97
CA ILE A 72 -13.51 9.34 2.08
C ILE A 72 -12.58 10.51 1.76
N ASP A 73 -11.62 10.75 2.66
CA ASP A 73 -10.52 11.69 2.39
C ASP A 73 -9.50 10.97 1.51
N ALA A 74 -9.46 11.33 0.23
CA ALA A 74 -8.62 10.67 -0.76
C ALA A 74 -7.12 10.80 -0.46
N ASN A 75 -6.69 11.95 0.03
CA ASN A 75 -5.28 12.17 0.38
C ASN A 75 -4.87 11.32 1.58
N GLU A 76 -5.72 11.25 2.60
CA GLU A 76 -5.47 10.42 3.77
C GLU A 76 -5.47 8.94 3.41
N LEU A 77 -6.40 8.51 2.54
CA LEU A 77 -6.46 7.14 2.04
C LEU A 77 -5.14 6.73 1.39
N SER A 78 -4.63 7.56 0.49
CA SER A 78 -3.36 7.32 -0.20
C SER A 78 -2.18 7.30 0.77
N ALA A 79 -2.11 8.26 1.69
CA ALA A 79 -1.04 8.34 2.67
C ALA A 79 -1.04 7.13 3.61
N ARG A 80 -2.20 6.70 4.09
CA ARG A 80 -2.32 5.51 4.95
C ARG A 80 -1.93 4.24 4.20
N THR A 81 -2.31 4.15 2.93
CA THR A 81 -1.92 3.03 2.06
C THR A 81 -0.39 2.95 1.94
N ILE A 82 0.27 4.08 1.69
CA ILE A 82 1.73 4.14 1.59
C ILE A 82 2.40 3.73 2.90
N VAL A 83 1.93 4.26 4.03
CA VAL A 83 2.52 3.95 5.35
C VAL A 83 2.40 2.46 5.65
N GLU A 84 1.23 1.86 5.38
CA GLU A 84 0.99 0.44 5.64
C GLU A 84 1.81 -0.47 4.71
N ALA A 85 1.91 -0.12 3.44
CA ALA A 85 2.53 -0.98 2.43
C ALA A 85 4.04 -0.81 2.30
N THR A 86 4.62 0.26 2.81
CA THR A 86 6.06 0.50 2.67
C THR A 86 6.82 -0.14 3.83
N VAL A 87 7.61 -1.15 3.50
CA VAL A 87 8.45 -1.86 4.47
C VAL A 87 9.70 -1.03 4.78
N PHE A 88 10.29 -0.43 3.74
CA PHE A 88 11.47 0.43 3.88
C PHE A 88 11.40 1.58 2.85
N PRO A 89 11.58 2.84 3.28
CA PRO A 89 11.77 3.25 4.67
C PRO A 89 10.49 3.06 5.49
N ASP A 90 10.65 2.81 6.79
CA ASP A 90 9.51 2.66 7.70
C ASP A 90 9.00 4.05 8.08
N PHE A 91 7.86 4.45 7.55
CA PHE A 91 7.28 5.77 7.82
C PHE A 91 6.82 5.93 9.27
N ARG A 92 6.72 4.84 10.03
CA ARG A 92 6.40 4.87 11.47
C ARG A 92 7.64 5.12 12.33
N SER A 93 8.83 5.16 11.74
CA SER A 93 10.08 5.46 12.44
C SER A 93 9.99 6.83 13.09
N ALA A 94 10.26 6.91 14.39
CA ALA A 94 10.29 8.18 15.13
C ALA A 94 11.31 9.15 14.55
N GLU A 95 12.46 8.63 14.14
CA GLU A 95 13.53 9.42 13.53
C GLU A 95 13.09 10.06 12.22
N LEU A 96 12.39 9.30 11.37
CA LEU A 96 11.88 9.80 10.11
C LEU A 96 10.79 10.85 10.33
N CYS A 97 9.87 10.60 11.26
CA CYS A 97 8.82 11.55 11.63
C CYS A 97 9.43 12.88 12.12
N GLU A 98 10.42 12.80 13.00
CA GLU A 98 11.10 13.98 13.53
C GLU A 98 11.80 14.77 12.41
N ALA A 99 12.47 14.08 11.48
CA ALA A 99 13.17 14.71 10.36
C ALA A 99 12.22 15.53 9.48
N TYR A 100 10.96 15.10 9.35
CA TYR A 100 9.96 15.81 8.55
C TYR A 100 8.96 16.61 9.37
N GLY A 101 9.26 16.83 10.66
CA GLY A 101 8.54 17.78 11.50
C GLY A 101 7.11 17.36 11.85
N THR A 102 6.85 16.08 12.01
CA THR A 102 5.53 15.58 12.39
C THR A 102 5.65 14.46 13.42
N LYS A 103 4.61 14.29 14.22
CA LYS A 103 4.48 13.13 15.12
C LYS A 103 3.55 12.06 14.54
N ASP A 104 2.89 12.37 13.42
CA ASP A 104 1.94 11.49 12.76
C ASP A 104 2.59 10.83 11.54
N PRO A 105 2.84 9.51 11.58
CA PRO A 105 3.43 8.79 10.44
C PRO A 105 2.68 8.97 9.13
N VAL A 106 1.36 9.14 9.18
CA VAL A 106 0.52 9.32 7.98
C VAL A 106 0.86 10.62 7.25
N GLN A 107 1.40 11.61 7.94
CA GLN A 107 1.79 12.87 7.33
C GLN A 107 3.18 12.84 6.69
N VAL A 108 4.00 11.84 7.02
CA VAL A 108 5.39 11.78 6.53
C VAL A 108 5.48 11.67 4.99
N PRO A 109 4.73 10.77 4.33
CA PRO A 109 4.83 10.67 2.87
C PRO A 109 4.56 12.00 2.15
N GLY A 110 3.55 12.73 2.57
CA GLY A 110 3.19 14.03 1.97
C GLY A 110 4.22 15.12 2.21
N LYS A 111 4.97 15.04 3.31
CA LYS A 111 6.04 16.01 3.62
C LYS A 111 7.36 15.64 2.98
N MET A 112 7.63 14.35 2.81
CA MET A 112 8.90 13.82 2.33
C MET A 112 8.98 13.76 0.81
N LEU A 113 7.90 13.38 0.15
CA LEU A 113 7.88 13.03 -1.27
C LEU A 113 7.40 14.20 -2.15
N LEU A 114 7.98 14.31 -3.33
CA LEU A 114 7.43 15.15 -4.38
C LEU A 114 6.15 14.51 -4.91
N ALA A 115 5.28 15.31 -5.52
CA ALA A 115 3.99 14.84 -6.01
C ALA A 115 4.10 13.63 -6.95
N GLY A 116 5.05 13.65 -7.87
CA GLY A 116 5.26 12.53 -8.80
C GLY A 116 5.81 11.28 -8.11
N GLU A 117 6.64 11.46 -7.09
CA GLU A 117 7.17 10.35 -6.28
C GLU A 117 6.05 9.68 -5.49
N PHE A 118 5.21 10.49 -4.86
CA PHE A 118 4.04 10.01 -4.13
C PHE A 118 3.12 9.20 -5.06
N GLY A 119 2.82 9.73 -6.24
CA GLY A 119 2.00 9.05 -7.24
C GLY A 119 2.60 7.73 -7.71
N ARG A 120 3.91 7.70 -7.97
CA ARG A 120 4.61 6.46 -8.38
C ARG A 120 4.57 5.40 -7.30
N LEU A 121 4.71 5.81 -6.04
CA LEU A 121 4.68 4.87 -4.91
C LEU A 121 3.28 4.28 -4.73
N ILE A 122 2.24 5.10 -4.77
CA ILE A 122 0.85 4.64 -4.69
C ILE A 122 0.53 3.68 -5.85
N ASP A 123 0.96 4.01 -7.06
CA ASP A 123 0.74 3.18 -8.23
C ASP A 123 1.42 1.82 -8.08
N ALA A 124 2.66 1.81 -7.62
CA ALA A 124 3.41 0.57 -7.40
C ALA A 124 2.73 -0.33 -6.36
N VAL A 125 2.26 0.24 -5.25
CA VAL A 125 1.53 -0.50 -4.21
C VAL A 125 0.23 -1.07 -4.76
N SER A 126 -0.51 -0.28 -5.53
CA SER A 126 -1.77 -0.72 -6.13
C SER A 126 -1.56 -1.90 -7.08
N LYS A 127 -0.57 -1.81 -7.94
CA LYS A 127 -0.23 -2.91 -8.86
C LYS A 127 0.18 -4.17 -8.12
N LEU A 128 1.01 -4.04 -7.12
CA LEU A 128 1.47 -5.18 -6.32
C LEU A 128 0.32 -5.84 -5.56
N SER A 129 -0.68 -5.05 -5.15
CA SER A 129 -1.86 -5.52 -4.42
C SER A 129 -2.97 -6.04 -5.34
N GLY A 130 -2.75 -6.06 -6.65
CA GLY A 130 -3.63 -6.70 -7.60
C GLY A 130 -4.63 -5.80 -8.34
N PHE A 131 -4.46 -4.49 -8.27
CA PHE A 131 -5.39 -3.53 -8.90
C PHE A 131 -5.00 -3.12 -10.32
N ASP A 132 -4.02 -3.79 -10.93
CA ASP A 132 -3.44 -3.33 -12.21
C ASP A 132 -4.19 -3.82 -13.44
N LYS A 133 -4.70 -5.07 -13.44
CA LYS A 133 -5.48 -5.61 -14.55
C LYS A 133 -6.21 -6.89 -14.18
N SER A 134 -7.14 -7.30 -15.05
CA SER A 134 -7.92 -8.50 -14.90
C SER A 134 -7.05 -9.76 -15.01
N LEU A 135 -7.27 -10.74 -14.12
CA LEU A 135 -6.60 -12.04 -14.19
C LEU A 135 -7.04 -12.85 -15.42
N ASP A 136 -8.25 -12.62 -15.93
CA ASP A 136 -8.71 -13.24 -17.17
C ASP A 136 -7.85 -12.79 -18.35
N GLU A 137 -7.47 -11.53 -18.39
CA GLU A 137 -6.55 -11.01 -19.40
C GLU A 137 -5.17 -11.62 -19.28
N GLU A 138 -4.66 -11.78 -18.06
CA GLU A 138 -3.37 -12.43 -17.80
C GLU A 138 -3.41 -13.91 -18.19
N ALA A 139 -4.49 -14.60 -17.91
CA ALA A 139 -4.65 -16.02 -18.23
C ALA A 139 -4.67 -16.27 -19.74
N LYS A 140 -5.08 -15.29 -20.55
CA LYS A 140 -5.09 -15.39 -22.01
C LYS A 140 -3.70 -15.19 -22.64
N ASN A 141 -2.79 -14.63 -21.92
CA ASN A 141 -1.43 -14.36 -22.38
C ASN A 141 -0.48 -15.43 -21.87
#